data_7b7e9b9839279c348601a4bc9f1a5b97
#
_entry.id   7b7e9b9839279c348601a4bc9f1a5b97
#
_cell.length_a   1.000
_cell.length_b   1.000
_cell.length_c   1.000
_cell.angle_alpha   90.00
_cell.angle_beta   90.00
_cell.angle_gamma   90.00
#
_symmetry.space_group_name_H-M   'P 1'
#
loop_
_entity.id
_entity.type
_entity.pdbx_description
1 polymer ?
#
loop_
_entity_poly.entity_id
_entity_poly.type
_entity_poly.pdbx_seq_one_letter_code
_entity_poly.pdbx_strand_id
1 'polypeptide(L)'
;MKSRLHLPLLIACFALLAACGGKVIPTRDGTLPTWMGTLEDLRRYPQNLDEYAKAAGEDKLLISAAEQANQTARFMRLTFGPWEMVKTSTRKRDVAVLFNKARGYKDGYTRWSQAEWDAMSANAALGSFPSRSQAAIAVRNTNLRELPTSEPRFSEPTPDPKANPFDYFQYSLLPVGTPVLIAHTSRDGRWHYVECAIAGGW
;
A
#
# COMPACT_ATOMS: atom_id res chain seq x y z
N MET A 1 19.70 59.99 -2.01
CA MET A 1 20.42 58.76 -2.45
C MET A 1 19.41 57.62 -2.51
N LYS A 2 18.92 57.29 -3.72
CA LYS A 2 17.91 56.23 -3.92
C LYS A 2 18.63 54.93 -4.31
N SER A 3 18.40 53.86 -3.55
CA SER A 3 19.07 52.58 -3.69
C SER A 3 18.72 51.89 -5.00
N ARG A 4 19.74 51.64 -5.83
CA ARG A 4 19.68 50.90 -7.09
C ARG A 4 20.01 49.38 -6.88
N LEU A 5 19.70 48.81 -5.70
CA LEU A 5 20.23 47.50 -5.35
C LEU A 5 19.23 46.32 -5.52
N HIS A 6 17.99 46.57 -5.97
CA HIS A 6 16.96 45.50 -6.00
C HIS A 6 16.72 44.84 -7.37
N LEU A 7 17.24 45.46 -8.47
CA LEU A 7 16.99 44.92 -9.81
C LEU A 7 17.78 43.65 -10.14
N PRO A 8 19.09 43.54 -9.81
CA PRO A 8 19.86 42.33 -10.11
C PRO A 8 19.45 41.12 -9.28
N LEU A 9 18.91 41.33 -8.06
CA LEU A 9 18.47 40.22 -7.21
C LEU A 9 17.17 39.56 -7.73
N LEU A 10 16.25 40.35 -8.28
CA LEU A 10 15.01 39.85 -8.90
C LEU A 10 15.29 39.05 -10.18
N ILE A 11 16.26 39.46 -10.99
CA ILE A 11 16.65 38.72 -12.20
C ILE A 11 17.33 37.39 -11.85
N ALA A 12 18.11 37.34 -10.78
CA ALA A 12 18.73 36.10 -10.31
C ALA A 12 17.69 35.09 -9.76
N CYS A 13 16.65 35.56 -9.07
CA CYS A 13 15.55 34.69 -8.60
C CYS A 13 14.71 34.13 -9.76
N PHE A 14 14.48 34.92 -10.83
CA PHE A 14 13.76 34.42 -12.01
C PHE A 14 14.58 33.42 -12.83
N ALA A 15 15.90 33.58 -12.89
CA ALA A 15 16.79 32.62 -13.56
C ALA A 15 16.86 31.26 -12.83
N LEU A 16 16.74 31.25 -11.49
CA LEU A 16 16.72 30.03 -10.69
C LEU A 16 15.39 29.26 -10.80
N LEU A 17 14.29 29.95 -11.03
CA LEU A 17 12.98 29.28 -11.25
C LEU A 17 12.84 28.66 -12.65
N ALA A 18 13.59 29.18 -13.64
CA ALA A 18 13.59 28.60 -14.99
C ALA A 18 14.45 27.33 -15.11
N ALA A 19 15.31 27.04 -14.13
CA ALA A 19 16.17 25.84 -14.14
C ALA A 19 15.48 24.56 -13.67
N CYS A 20 14.25 24.63 -13.13
CA CYS A 20 13.49 23.46 -12.67
C CYS A 20 12.52 22.88 -13.72
N GLY A 21 12.51 23.39 -14.94
CA GLY A 21 11.75 22.81 -16.04
C GLY A 21 12.45 21.58 -16.60
N GLY A 22 12.10 20.38 -16.17
CA GLY A 22 12.59 19.15 -16.80
C GLY A 22 12.26 19.18 -18.29
N LYS A 23 13.27 19.02 -19.15
CA LYS A 23 13.05 18.90 -20.60
C LYS A 23 12.31 17.61 -20.88
N VAL A 24 11.10 17.74 -21.38
CA VAL A 24 10.33 16.60 -21.93
C VAL A 24 10.96 16.25 -23.28
N ILE A 25 11.53 15.08 -23.38
CA ILE A 25 12.08 14.56 -24.66
C ILE A 25 11.01 13.68 -25.29
N PRO A 26 10.51 14.00 -26.49
CA PRO A 26 9.54 13.15 -27.17
C PRO A 26 10.15 11.78 -27.47
N THR A 27 9.36 10.73 -27.33
CA THR A 27 9.76 9.39 -27.73
C THR A 27 9.98 9.33 -29.25
N ARG A 28 10.88 8.46 -29.69
CA ARG A 28 11.35 8.36 -31.09
C ARG A 28 10.23 8.05 -32.10
N ASP A 29 9.11 7.54 -31.64
CA ASP A 29 7.92 7.17 -32.41
C ASP A 29 6.78 8.18 -32.33
N GLY A 30 6.99 9.35 -31.70
CA GLY A 30 5.96 10.39 -31.56
C GLY A 30 4.83 10.06 -30.56
N THR A 31 4.93 8.97 -29.81
CA THR A 31 3.99 8.66 -28.74
C THR A 31 4.31 9.46 -27.47
N LEU A 32 3.64 9.18 -26.35
CA LEU A 32 3.73 9.98 -25.14
C LEU A 32 5.18 10.32 -24.76
N PRO A 33 5.48 11.59 -24.39
CA PRO A 33 6.82 12.00 -24.01
C PRO A 33 7.26 11.22 -22.78
N THR A 34 8.42 10.58 -22.85
CA THR A 34 9.04 9.95 -21.68
C THR A 34 9.45 11.05 -20.71
N TRP A 35 8.93 10.97 -19.47
CA TRP A 35 9.36 11.91 -18.44
C TRP A 35 10.83 11.67 -18.11
N MET A 36 11.66 12.65 -18.45
CA MET A 36 13.09 12.64 -18.19
C MET A 36 13.38 13.57 -17.01
N GLY A 37 12.81 13.27 -15.85
CA GLY A 37 13.01 14.04 -14.63
C GLY A 37 14.46 14.07 -14.15
N THR A 38 14.68 14.47 -12.91
CA THR A 38 16.00 14.54 -12.27
C THR A 38 16.57 13.18 -11.87
N LEU A 39 15.81 12.09 -12.03
CA LEU A 39 16.25 10.74 -11.70
C LEU A 39 17.13 10.19 -12.81
N GLU A 40 18.39 9.97 -12.52
CA GLU A 40 19.41 9.43 -13.44
C GLU A 40 19.00 8.05 -13.98
N ASP A 41 18.34 7.23 -13.17
CA ASP A 41 17.90 5.89 -13.57
C ASP A 41 16.89 5.92 -14.72
N LEU A 42 16.00 6.94 -14.77
CA LEU A 42 15.06 7.09 -15.89
C LEU A 42 15.73 7.52 -17.19
N ARG A 43 16.93 8.10 -17.11
CA ARG A 43 17.76 8.39 -18.30
C ARG A 43 18.49 7.14 -18.78
N ARG A 44 18.98 6.34 -17.83
CA ARG A 44 19.77 5.14 -18.11
C ARG A 44 18.92 3.96 -18.56
N TYR A 45 17.72 3.85 -18.01
CA TYR A 45 16.80 2.75 -18.26
C TYR A 45 15.55 3.26 -19.01
N PRO A 46 15.47 3.10 -20.33
CA PRO A 46 14.29 3.49 -21.12
C PRO A 46 13.02 2.86 -20.54
N GLN A 47 11.91 3.60 -20.57
CA GLN A 47 10.61 3.11 -20.11
C GLN A 47 9.87 2.31 -21.19
N ASN A 48 10.47 2.17 -22.37
CA ASN A 48 9.94 1.36 -23.46
C ASN A 48 10.34 -0.11 -23.28
N LEU A 49 9.37 -0.96 -22.94
CA LEU A 49 9.59 -2.40 -22.72
C LEU A 49 10.06 -3.14 -23.97
N ASP A 50 9.74 -2.65 -25.18
CA ASP A 50 10.15 -3.28 -26.44
C ASP A 50 11.68 -3.29 -26.60
N GLU A 51 12.38 -2.29 -26.07
CA GLU A 51 13.84 -2.26 -26.11
C GLU A 51 14.44 -3.41 -25.29
N TYR A 52 13.85 -3.71 -24.13
CA TYR A 52 14.30 -4.83 -23.29
C TYR A 52 13.94 -6.18 -23.91
N ALA A 53 12.74 -6.31 -24.48
CA ALA A 53 12.32 -7.53 -25.17
C ALA A 53 13.26 -7.85 -26.35
N LYS A 54 13.57 -6.86 -27.19
CA LYS A 54 14.53 -7.01 -28.31
C LYS A 54 15.93 -7.34 -27.83
N ALA A 55 16.41 -6.70 -26.76
CA ALA A 55 17.74 -6.98 -26.21
C ALA A 55 17.83 -8.37 -25.58
N ALA A 56 16.76 -8.86 -24.98
CA ALA A 56 16.68 -10.20 -24.41
C ALA A 56 16.61 -11.30 -25.48
N GLY A 57 16.12 -10.97 -26.71
CA GLY A 57 15.81 -11.92 -27.77
C GLY A 57 14.42 -12.51 -27.60
N GLU A 58 13.53 -12.24 -28.56
CA GLU A 58 12.08 -12.55 -28.46
C GLU A 58 11.79 -14.03 -28.17
N ASP A 59 12.61 -14.95 -28.71
CA ASP A 59 12.44 -16.40 -28.56
C ASP A 59 13.34 -17.02 -27.47
N LYS A 60 14.10 -16.20 -26.74
CA LYS A 60 15.03 -16.72 -25.75
C LYS A 60 14.33 -16.93 -24.41
N LEU A 61 14.43 -18.13 -23.85
CA LEU A 61 13.99 -18.39 -22.49
C LEU A 61 14.78 -17.52 -21.52
N LEU A 62 14.08 -16.66 -20.77
CA LEU A 62 14.67 -15.75 -19.77
C LEU A 62 15.18 -16.51 -18.54
N ILE A 63 14.51 -17.62 -18.21
CA ILE A 63 14.88 -18.48 -17.07
C ILE A 63 14.86 -19.94 -17.51
N SER A 64 15.65 -20.79 -16.86
CA SER A 64 15.65 -22.22 -17.10
C SER A 64 14.34 -22.87 -16.62
N ALA A 65 14.01 -24.06 -17.14
CA ALA A 65 12.85 -24.82 -16.69
C ALA A 65 12.94 -25.17 -15.18
N ALA A 66 14.16 -25.43 -14.68
CA ALA A 66 14.37 -25.68 -13.26
C ALA A 66 14.08 -24.44 -12.41
N GLU A 67 14.54 -23.27 -12.85
CA GLU A 67 14.23 -22.00 -12.15
C GLU A 67 12.75 -21.67 -12.22
N GLN A 68 12.09 -21.89 -13.36
CA GLN A 68 10.64 -21.71 -13.48
C GLN A 68 9.89 -22.62 -12.49
N ALA A 69 10.28 -23.88 -12.36
CA ALA A 69 9.67 -24.80 -11.39
C ALA A 69 9.88 -24.33 -9.94
N ASN A 70 11.07 -23.83 -9.60
CA ASN A 70 11.37 -23.27 -8.29
C ASN A 70 10.50 -22.03 -7.99
N GLN A 71 10.38 -21.10 -8.95
CA GLN A 71 9.57 -19.91 -8.80
C GLN A 71 8.08 -20.26 -8.67
N THR A 72 7.60 -21.23 -9.46
CA THR A 72 6.22 -21.74 -9.35
C THR A 72 5.97 -22.35 -7.96
N ALA A 73 6.85 -23.20 -7.47
CA ALA A 73 6.71 -23.81 -6.15
C ALA A 73 6.74 -22.75 -5.04
N ARG A 74 7.59 -21.72 -5.18
CA ARG A 74 7.64 -20.58 -4.25
C ARG A 74 6.33 -19.79 -4.28
N PHE A 75 5.82 -19.46 -5.47
CA PHE A 75 4.55 -18.77 -5.66
C PHE A 75 3.40 -19.54 -4.99
N MET A 76 3.29 -20.84 -5.25
CA MET A 76 2.25 -21.67 -4.66
C MET A 76 2.32 -21.68 -3.12
N ARG A 77 3.50 -21.84 -2.53
CA ARG A 77 3.67 -21.78 -1.07
C ARG A 77 3.27 -20.43 -0.48
N LEU A 78 3.68 -19.33 -1.10
CA LEU A 78 3.36 -18.00 -0.60
C LEU A 78 1.88 -17.68 -0.76
N THR A 79 1.30 -18.00 -1.91
CA THR A 79 -0.10 -17.66 -2.23
C THR A 79 -1.08 -18.52 -1.46
N PHE A 80 -0.85 -19.83 -1.40
CA PHE A 80 -1.76 -20.79 -0.79
C PHE A 80 -1.34 -21.25 0.61
N GLY A 81 -0.18 -20.81 1.08
CA GLY A 81 0.32 -21.13 2.43
C GLY A 81 -0.70 -20.90 3.54
N PRO A 82 -1.50 -19.80 3.54
CA PRO A 82 -2.53 -19.60 4.54
C PRO A 82 -3.58 -20.73 4.61
N TRP A 83 -3.85 -21.43 3.50
CA TRP A 83 -4.78 -22.57 3.49
C TRP A 83 -4.21 -23.83 4.11
N GLU A 84 -2.90 -23.97 4.13
CA GLU A 84 -2.20 -25.13 4.69
C GLU A 84 -1.98 -24.98 6.21
N MET A 85 -2.24 -23.79 6.75
CA MET A 85 -2.06 -23.52 8.17
C MET A 85 -3.18 -24.12 9.00
N VAL A 86 -2.82 -24.95 9.99
CA VAL A 86 -3.76 -25.50 10.97
C VAL A 86 -4.24 -24.43 11.95
N LYS A 87 -3.42 -23.43 12.20
CA LYS A 87 -3.70 -22.29 13.08
C LYS A 87 -2.98 -21.05 12.60
N THR A 88 -3.49 -19.88 13.00
CA THR A 88 -2.87 -18.60 12.73
C THR A 88 -1.41 -18.53 13.24
N SER A 89 -0.54 -17.89 12.48
CA SER A 89 0.82 -17.52 12.90
C SER A 89 0.82 -16.30 13.81
N THR A 90 -0.21 -15.46 13.71
CA THR A 90 -0.34 -14.22 14.46
C THR A 90 -0.70 -14.49 15.93
N ARG A 91 0.03 -13.84 16.83
CA ARG A 91 -0.24 -13.94 18.27
C ARG A 91 -1.24 -12.86 18.69
N LYS A 92 -2.11 -13.18 19.65
CA LYS A 92 -3.06 -12.24 20.24
C LYS A 92 -2.43 -10.89 20.61
N ARG A 93 -1.24 -10.90 21.21
CA ARG A 93 -0.53 -9.69 21.64
C ARG A 93 -0.16 -8.77 20.47
N ASP A 94 0.14 -9.35 19.30
CA ASP A 94 0.55 -8.59 18.11
C ASP A 94 -0.66 -7.86 17.49
N VAL A 95 -1.86 -8.40 17.64
CA VAL A 95 -3.12 -7.72 17.27
C VAL A 95 -3.53 -6.72 18.34
N ALA A 96 -3.41 -7.08 19.62
CA ALA A 96 -3.84 -6.24 20.74
C ALA A 96 -3.06 -4.93 20.81
N VAL A 97 -1.76 -4.94 20.49
CA VAL A 97 -0.91 -3.73 20.52
C VAL A 97 -1.38 -2.65 19.54
N LEU A 98 -2.10 -3.02 18.48
CA LEU A 98 -2.62 -2.07 17.49
C LEU A 98 -3.66 -1.13 18.08
N PHE A 99 -4.39 -1.57 19.13
CA PHE A 99 -5.36 -0.74 19.84
C PHE A 99 -4.71 0.26 20.82
N ASN A 100 -3.40 0.15 21.08
CA ASN A 100 -2.65 1.07 21.94
C ASN A 100 -2.12 2.30 21.18
N LYS A 101 -2.35 2.39 19.87
CA LYS A 101 -1.92 3.52 19.05
C LYS A 101 -2.70 4.79 19.36
N ALA A 102 -2.12 5.94 19.05
CA ALA A 102 -2.82 7.22 19.12
C ALA A 102 -4.06 7.19 18.20
N ARG A 103 -5.20 7.63 18.74
CA ARG A 103 -6.50 7.54 18.05
C ARG A 103 -6.57 8.35 16.75
N GLY A 104 -5.97 9.56 16.71
CA GLY A 104 -5.99 10.42 15.55
C GLY A 104 -7.38 10.94 15.19
N TYR A 105 -7.63 11.13 13.90
CA TYR A 105 -8.83 11.75 13.33
C TYR A 105 -9.51 10.80 12.36
N LYS A 106 -10.86 10.87 12.27
CA LYS A 106 -11.69 10.10 11.32
C LYS A 106 -11.82 10.82 9.98
N ASP A 107 -12.26 12.08 10.05
CA ASP A 107 -12.46 12.95 8.90
C ASP A 107 -12.13 14.39 9.31
N GLY A 108 -11.77 15.25 8.39
CA GLY A 108 -11.56 16.65 8.64
C GLY A 108 -10.92 16.91 10.00
N TYR A 109 -11.70 17.42 10.93
CA TYR A 109 -11.28 17.75 12.32
C TYR A 109 -11.85 16.82 13.38
N THR A 110 -12.63 15.79 13.00
CA THR A 110 -13.30 14.89 13.94
C THR A 110 -12.30 13.88 14.51
N ARG A 111 -11.99 14.00 15.79
CA ARG A 111 -11.16 13.01 16.49
C ARG A 111 -11.92 11.73 16.79
N TRP A 112 -11.21 10.62 16.74
CA TRP A 112 -11.70 9.40 17.37
C TRP A 112 -11.89 9.62 18.87
N SER A 113 -13.12 9.47 19.38
CA SER A 113 -13.40 9.54 20.80
C SER A 113 -12.89 8.28 21.53
N GLN A 114 -12.71 8.35 22.84
CA GLN A 114 -12.35 7.17 23.64
C GLN A 114 -13.45 6.11 23.56
N ALA A 115 -14.72 6.53 23.65
CA ALA A 115 -15.84 5.60 23.61
C ALA A 115 -15.93 4.79 22.30
N GLU A 116 -15.71 5.44 21.15
CA GLU A 116 -15.65 4.73 19.85
C GLU A 116 -14.47 3.75 19.78
N TRP A 117 -13.32 4.16 20.30
CA TRP A 117 -12.14 3.32 20.34
C TRP A 117 -12.34 2.09 21.22
N ASP A 118 -12.92 2.28 22.40
CA ASP A 118 -13.24 1.20 23.34
C ASP A 118 -14.30 0.26 22.75
N ALA A 119 -15.31 0.80 22.08
CA ALA A 119 -16.33 0.01 21.39
C ALA A 119 -15.74 -0.86 20.27
N MET A 120 -14.83 -0.29 19.45
CA MET A 120 -14.12 -1.01 18.40
C MET A 120 -13.22 -2.11 18.99
N SER A 121 -12.48 -1.81 20.07
CA SER A 121 -11.65 -2.77 20.78
C SER A 121 -12.49 -3.90 21.40
N ALA A 122 -13.62 -3.58 22.01
CA ALA A 122 -14.56 -4.56 22.55
C ALA A 122 -15.18 -5.44 21.47
N ASN A 123 -15.49 -4.85 20.29
CA ASN A 123 -16.00 -5.60 19.13
C ASN A 123 -14.97 -6.55 18.55
N ALA A 124 -13.70 -6.20 18.56
CA ALA A 124 -12.61 -7.08 18.13
C ALA A 124 -12.54 -8.39 18.92
N ALA A 125 -13.13 -8.45 20.12
CA ALA A 125 -13.29 -9.66 20.94
C ALA A 125 -12.01 -10.48 21.16
N LEU A 126 -10.86 -9.80 21.28
CA LEU A 126 -9.53 -10.43 21.37
C LEU A 126 -9.37 -11.35 22.59
N GLY A 127 -10.33 -11.33 23.53
CA GLY A 127 -10.39 -12.31 24.65
C GLY A 127 -10.31 -13.76 24.14
N SER A 128 -11.00 -14.04 23.05
CA SER A 128 -11.09 -15.37 22.40
C SER A 128 -10.19 -15.54 21.17
N PHE A 129 -9.24 -14.64 20.93
CA PHE A 129 -8.34 -14.74 19.77
C PHE A 129 -7.27 -15.84 19.94
N PRO A 130 -7.03 -16.70 18.93
CA PRO A 130 -7.81 -16.90 17.72
C PRO A 130 -9.09 -17.71 18.02
N SER A 131 -10.21 -17.40 17.34
CA SER A 131 -11.46 -18.13 17.53
C SER A 131 -11.83 -19.05 16.36
N ARG A 132 -11.06 -18.99 15.28
CA ARG A 132 -11.26 -19.78 14.07
C ARG A 132 -9.92 -20.25 13.49
N SER A 133 -10.02 -21.26 12.63
CA SER A 133 -8.97 -21.67 11.70
C SER A 133 -9.69 -22.24 10.46
N GLN A 134 -9.99 -21.37 9.52
CA GLN A 134 -10.81 -21.72 8.36
C GLN A 134 -10.20 -21.16 7.08
N ALA A 135 -9.85 -22.03 6.14
CA ALA A 135 -9.47 -21.64 4.80
C ALA A 135 -10.67 -20.99 4.08
N ALA A 136 -10.42 -19.88 3.42
CA ALA A 136 -11.43 -19.14 2.68
C ALA A 136 -10.81 -18.42 1.47
N ILE A 137 -11.66 -17.85 0.63
CA ILE A 137 -11.26 -17.08 -0.55
C ILE A 137 -12.05 -15.76 -0.59
N ALA A 138 -11.40 -14.67 -0.97
CA ALA A 138 -12.08 -13.41 -1.20
C ALA A 138 -12.97 -13.53 -2.45
N VAL A 139 -14.28 -13.38 -2.30
CA VAL A 139 -15.26 -13.49 -3.40
C VAL A 139 -15.52 -12.16 -4.11
N ARG A 140 -14.93 -11.08 -3.62
CA ARG A 140 -14.92 -9.74 -4.21
C ARG A 140 -13.71 -8.98 -3.69
N ASN A 141 -13.33 -7.89 -4.37
CA ASN A 141 -12.32 -6.98 -3.86
C ASN A 141 -12.73 -6.47 -2.47
N THR A 142 -11.87 -6.63 -1.49
CA THR A 142 -12.15 -6.24 -0.11
C THR A 142 -10.94 -5.58 0.55
N ASN A 143 -11.19 -4.63 1.42
CA ASN A 143 -10.13 -3.97 2.16
C ASN A 143 -9.55 -4.89 3.23
N LEU A 144 -8.23 -4.89 3.36
CA LEU A 144 -7.51 -5.44 4.49
C LEU A 144 -7.13 -4.27 5.40
N ARG A 145 -7.64 -4.28 6.63
CA ARG A 145 -7.53 -3.16 7.54
C ARG A 145 -6.77 -3.51 8.81
N GLU A 146 -6.16 -2.51 9.43
CA GLU A 146 -5.47 -2.65 10.70
C GLU A 146 -6.41 -2.99 11.85
N LEU A 147 -7.57 -2.34 11.90
CA LEU A 147 -8.59 -2.49 12.93
C LEU A 147 -9.97 -2.74 12.31
N PRO A 148 -10.92 -3.40 13.01
CA PRO A 148 -12.22 -3.78 12.49
C PRO A 148 -13.19 -2.59 12.38
N THR A 149 -12.88 -1.69 11.48
CA THR A 149 -13.69 -0.50 11.17
C THR A 149 -13.56 -0.10 9.72
N SER A 150 -14.64 0.41 9.13
CA SER A 150 -14.64 1.05 7.81
C SER A 150 -14.23 2.52 7.86
N GLU A 151 -14.29 3.14 9.04
CA GLU A 151 -13.90 4.53 9.23
C GLU A 151 -12.39 4.70 9.09
N PRO A 152 -11.92 5.78 8.46
CA PRO A 152 -10.50 6.02 8.29
C PRO A 152 -9.83 6.51 9.58
N ARG A 153 -8.51 6.49 9.56
CA ARG A 153 -7.68 7.12 10.60
C ARG A 153 -6.57 7.95 9.98
N PHE A 154 -6.48 9.21 10.41
CA PHE A 154 -5.44 10.16 10.04
C PHE A 154 -4.67 10.59 11.30
N SER A 155 -3.37 10.88 11.17
CA SER A 155 -2.54 11.38 12.28
C SER A 155 -2.87 12.83 12.63
N GLU A 156 -3.27 13.61 11.63
CA GLU A 156 -3.53 15.05 11.72
C GLU A 156 -4.91 15.39 11.18
N PRO A 157 -5.46 16.56 11.56
CA PRO A 157 -6.69 17.05 10.95
C PRO A 157 -6.51 17.19 9.43
N THR A 158 -7.46 16.67 8.69
CA THR A 158 -7.41 16.67 7.22
C THR A 158 -8.70 17.24 6.66
N PRO A 159 -8.82 18.58 6.55
CA PRO A 159 -10.02 19.23 6.02
C PRO A 159 -10.22 18.96 4.53
N ASP A 160 -9.12 18.76 3.80
CA ASP A 160 -9.14 18.38 2.39
C ASP A 160 -8.68 16.91 2.26
N PRO A 161 -9.57 15.99 1.85
CA PRO A 161 -9.20 14.59 1.62
C PRO A 161 -8.06 14.40 0.61
N LYS A 162 -7.83 15.38 -0.29
CA LYS A 162 -6.74 15.33 -1.26
C LYS A 162 -5.38 15.67 -0.66
N ALA A 163 -5.38 16.44 0.44
CA ALA A 163 -4.14 16.84 1.12
C ALA A 163 -3.52 15.71 1.93
N ASN A 164 -4.33 14.73 2.38
CA ASN A 164 -3.86 13.54 3.08
C ASN A 164 -4.68 12.33 2.63
N PRO A 165 -4.31 11.69 1.49
CA PRO A 165 -5.06 10.59 0.92
C PRO A 165 -4.85 9.25 1.66
N PHE A 166 -3.97 9.19 2.67
CA PHE A 166 -3.57 7.94 3.30
C PHE A 166 -4.40 7.67 4.56
N ASP A 167 -5.30 6.69 4.47
CA ASP A 167 -5.94 6.10 5.63
C ASP A 167 -4.96 5.13 6.32
N TYR A 168 -4.53 5.46 7.54
CA TYR A 168 -3.58 4.67 8.31
C TYR A 168 -4.14 3.31 8.78
N PHE A 169 -5.45 3.09 8.67
CA PHE A 169 -6.03 1.77 8.91
C PHE A 169 -6.04 0.88 7.66
N GLN A 170 -5.82 1.44 6.50
CA GLN A 170 -5.82 0.67 5.25
C GLN A 170 -4.45 0.03 5.01
N TYR A 171 -4.38 -1.30 5.13
CA TYR A 171 -3.15 -2.03 4.83
C TYR A 171 -3.03 -2.35 3.35
N SER A 172 -4.10 -2.89 2.76
CA SER A 172 -4.10 -3.33 1.38
C SER A 172 -5.52 -3.53 0.85
N LEU A 173 -5.63 -3.81 -0.42
CA LEU A 173 -6.81 -4.37 -1.07
C LEU A 173 -6.53 -5.85 -1.36
N LEU A 174 -7.44 -6.73 -0.94
CA LEU A 174 -7.42 -8.14 -1.34
C LEU A 174 -8.27 -8.29 -2.60
N PRO A 175 -7.67 -8.63 -3.75
CA PRO A 175 -8.41 -8.93 -4.96
C PRO A 175 -9.34 -10.14 -4.78
N VAL A 176 -10.39 -10.20 -5.62
CA VAL A 176 -11.18 -11.43 -5.75
C VAL A 176 -10.27 -12.62 -6.07
N GLY A 177 -10.52 -13.76 -5.45
CA GLY A 177 -9.70 -14.95 -5.60
C GLY A 177 -8.52 -15.05 -4.64
N THR A 178 -8.27 -14.06 -3.78
CA THR A 178 -7.18 -14.12 -2.78
C THR A 178 -7.45 -15.20 -1.73
N PRO A 179 -6.57 -16.21 -1.59
CA PRO A 179 -6.66 -17.20 -0.53
C PRO A 179 -6.34 -16.57 0.84
N VAL A 180 -7.14 -16.90 1.85
CA VAL A 180 -6.95 -16.41 3.22
C VAL A 180 -7.21 -17.51 4.24
N LEU A 181 -6.59 -17.41 5.41
CA LEU A 181 -6.97 -18.12 6.61
C LEU A 181 -7.79 -17.17 7.49
N ILE A 182 -9.05 -17.48 7.76
CA ILE A 182 -9.83 -16.79 8.79
C ILE A 182 -9.37 -17.28 10.15
N ALA A 183 -8.71 -16.43 10.92
CA ALA A 183 -8.16 -16.74 12.23
C ALA A 183 -9.09 -16.32 13.38
N HIS A 184 -9.91 -15.30 13.16
CA HIS A 184 -10.80 -14.75 14.19
C HIS A 184 -12.00 -14.05 13.58
N THR A 185 -13.06 -13.88 14.37
CA THR A 185 -14.27 -13.14 13.98
C THR A 185 -14.62 -12.16 15.09
N SER A 186 -14.96 -10.92 14.71
CA SER A 186 -15.45 -9.90 15.65
C SER A 186 -16.76 -10.34 16.33
N ARG A 187 -17.08 -9.69 17.45
CA ARG A 187 -18.30 -10.01 18.25
C ARG A 187 -19.59 -9.89 17.42
N ASP A 188 -19.68 -8.85 16.57
CA ASP A 188 -20.82 -8.60 15.70
C ASP A 188 -20.85 -9.49 14.44
N GLY A 189 -19.82 -10.32 14.23
CA GLY A 189 -19.69 -11.21 13.07
C GLY A 189 -19.40 -10.50 11.75
N ARG A 190 -19.22 -9.19 11.72
CA ARG A 190 -19.05 -8.38 10.50
C ARG A 190 -17.62 -8.32 10.01
N TRP A 191 -16.64 -8.61 10.88
CA TRP A 191 -15.22 -8.54 10.59
C TRP A 191 -14.55 -9.87 10.86
N HIS A 192 -13.65 -10.23 9.94
CA HIS A 192 -12.77 -11.38 10.13
C HIS A 192 -11.33 -10.90 10.17
N TYR A 193 -10.59 -11.36 11.19
CA TYR A 193 -9.14 -11.27 11.12
C TYR A 193 -8.64 -12.41 10.24
N VAL A 194 -7.93 -12.05 9.17
CA VAL A 194 -7.43 -13.01 8.19
C VAL A 194 -5.92 -12.93 8.06
N GLU A 195 -5.30 -14.03 7.67
CA GLU A 195 -3.94 -14.07 7.17
C GLU A 195 -3.97 -14.41 5.68
N CYS A 196 -3.18 -13.70 4.90
CA CYS A 196 -2.96 -13.95 3.48
C CYS A 196 -1.47 -13.86 3.14
N ALA A 197 -1.12 -14.08 1.87
CA ALA A 197 0.27 -14.08 1.43
C ALA A 197 1.07 -12.79 1.73
N ILE A 198 0.39 -11.66 1.89
CA ILE A 198 1.02 -10.35 2.06
C ILE A 198 0.98 -9.83 3.50
N ALA A 199 -0.06 -10.11 4.25
CA ALA A 199 -0.23 -9.59 5.61
C ALA A 199 -1.35 -10.30 6.37
N GLY A 200 -1.42 -10.04 7.69
CA GLY A 200 -2.60 -10.28 8.51
C GLY A 200 -3.35 -8.97 8.79
N GLY A 201 -4.68 -9.04 8.89
CA GLY A 201 -5.52 -7.88 9.16
C GLY A 201 -7.01 -8.22 9.23
N TRP A 202 -7.83 -7.19 9.45
CA TRP A 202 -9.30 -7.27 9.53
C TRP A 202 -9.97 -6.96 8.19
#